data_b1962070502d9d616499f2d2ae827f99
#
_entry.id   b1962070502d9d616499f2d2ae827f99
#
_cell.length_a   1.000
_cell.length_b   1.000
_cell.length_c   1.000
_cell.angle_alpha   90.00
_cell.angle_beta   90.00
_cell.angle_gamma   90.00
#
_symmetry.space_group_name_H-M   'P 1'
#
loop_
_entity.id
_entity.type
_entity.pdbx_description
1 polymer ?
#
loop_
_entity_poly.entity_id
_entity_poly.type
_entity_poly.pdbx_seq_one_letter_code
_entity_poly.pdbx_strand_id
1 'polypeptide(L)'
;MSYEIKLPLFEGPFDLLLFFIERDEIDIMDIPISKITNDFFEYISDLESMNIEVASEFIVVAATLMRIKSKMLLPRLSLDEEGNEIDAREELVEHLIEYKKYKSIANKLKNLHF
;
A
#
# COMPACT_ATOMS: atom_id res chain seq x y z
N MET A 1 -14.61 12.34 -28.92
CA MET A 1 -14.39 13.04 -27.64
C MET A 1 -13.51 12.21 -26.74
N SER A 2 -12.32 12.70 -26.48
CA SER A 2 -11.42 12.01 -25.56
C SER A 2 -11.77 12.42 -24.12
N TYR A 3 -12.13 11.44 -23.31
CA TYR A 3 -12.19 11.67 -21.88
C TYR A 3 -10.77 11.61 -21.34
N GLU A 4 -10.27 12.73 -20.86
CA GLU A 4 -9.06 12.72 -20.06
C GLU A 4 -9.41 12.24 -18.67
N ILE A 5 -9.26 10.95 -18.45
CA ILE A 5 -9.30 10.42 -17.10
C ILE A 5 -7.91 10.62 -16.51
N LYS A 6 -7.80 11.53 -15.57
CA LYS A 6 -6.54 11.75 -14.87
C LYS A 6 -6.49 10.85 -13.65
N LEU A 7 -5.77 9.74 -13.78
CA LEU A 7 -5.40 8.96 -12.61
C LEU A 7 -4.14 9.57 -12.01
N PRO A 8 -4.11 9.80 -10.70
CA PRO A 8 -2.88 10.20 -10.06
C PRO A 8 -1.82 9.11 -10.21
N LEU A 9 -0.61 9.51 -10.58
CA LEU A 9 0.52 8.61 -10.69
C LEU A 9 1.36 8.70 -9.41
N PHE A 10 1.76 7.55 -8.92
CA PHE A 10 2.52 7.44 -7.68
C PHE A 10 3.93 6.95 -7.96
N GLU A 11 4.88 7.34 -7.11
CA GLU A 11 6.28 6.95 -7.26
C GLU A 11 6.49 5.45 -7.10
N GLY A 12 5.59 4.79 -6.40
CA GLY A 12 5.64 3.36 -6.19
C GLY A 12 4.44 2.88 -5.38
N PRO A 13 4.37 1.57 -5.10
CA PRO A 13 3.21 0.98 -4.44
C PRO A 13 3.01 1.48 -3.01
N PHE A 14 4.09 1.77 -2.28
CA PHE A 14 3.94 2.31 -0.91
C PHE A 14 3.42 3.73 -0.91
N ASP A 15 3.78 4.53 -1.92
CA ASP A 15 3.23 5.87 -2.10
C ASP A 15 1.72 5.80 -2.32
N LEU A 16 1.27 4.86 -3.14
CA LEU A 16 -0.14 4.61 -3.37
C LEU A 16 -0.86 4.18 -2.09
N LEU A 17 -0.27 3.27 -1.31
CA LEU A 17 -0.86 2.82 -0.05
C LEU A 17 -0.98 3.96 0.96
N LEU A 18 0.04 4.82 1.06
CA LEU A 18 -0.03 5.99 1.94
C LEU A 18 -1.12 6.96 1.50
N PHE A 19 -1.31 7.11 0.19
CA PHE A 19 -2.41 7.93 -0.33
C PHE A 19 -3.76 7.43 0.17
N PHE A 20 -4.02 6.13 0.10
CA PHE A 20 -5.26 5.55 0.60
C PHE A 20 -5.41 5.74 2.11
N ILE A 21 -4.32 5.56 2.86
CA ILE A 21 -4.31 5.73 4.31
C ILE A 21 -4.67 7.16 4.68
N GLU A 22 -4.07 8.15 4.02
CA GLU A 22 -4.34 9.56 4.28
C GLU A 22 -5.73 9.97 3.81
N ARG A 23 -6.16 9.52 2.63
CA ARG A 23 -7.48 9.84 2.08
C ARG A 23 -8.60 9.40 3.00
N ASP A 24 -8.49 8.19 3.55
CA ASP A 24 -9.54 7.58 4.37
C ASP A 24 -9.31 7.75 5.87
N GLU A 25 -8.32 8.55 6.25
CA GLU A 25 -7.96 8.83 7.65
C GLU A 25 -7.74 7.54 8.46
N ILE A 26 -7.04 6.59 7.85
CA ILE A 26 -6.77 5.28 8.45
C ILE A 26 -5.59 5.40 9.42
N ASP A 27 -5.71 4.70 10.56
CA ASP A 27 -4.59 4.51 11.47
C ASP A 27 -3.57 3.54 10.86
N ILE A 28 -2.35 4.02 10.61
CA ILE A 28 -1.29 3.22 10.00
C ILE A 28 -0.92 1.99 10.84
N MET A 29 -1.21 2.03 12.14
CA MET A 29 -0.97 0.90 13.05
C MET A 29 -2.09 -0.13 13.03
N ASP A 30 -3.20 0.17 12.38
CA ASP A 30 -4.36 -0.72 12.31
C ASP A 30 -5.06 -0.60 10.95
N ILE A 31 -4.39 -1.09 9.93
CA ILE A 31 -4.86 -0.99 8.55
C ILE A 31 -5.96 -2.01 8.28
N PRO A 32 -7.12 -1.58 7.74
CA PRO A 32 -8.17 -2.51 7.30
C PRO A 32 -7.74 -3.18 5.99
N ILE A 33 -7.11 -4.34 6.11
CA ILE A 33 -6.40 -4.99 5.01
C ILE A 33 -7.30 -5.33 3.82
N SER A 34 -8.53 -5.77 4.05
CA SER A 34 -9.44 -6.11 2.95
C SER A 34 -9.78 -4.89 2.11
N LYS A 35 -10.07 -3.77 2.76
CA LYS A 35 -10.38 -2.51 2.08
C LYS A 35 -9.20 -2.00 1.27
N ILE A 36 -8.02 -1.95 1.89
CA ILE A 36 -6.80 -1.47 1.25
C ILE A 36 -6.43 -2.36 0.06
N THR A 37 -6.57 -3.67 0.20
CA THR A 37 -6.30 -4.61 -0.88
C THR A 37 -7.24 -4.37 -2.06
N ASN A 38 -8.53 -4.20 -1.80
CA ASN A 38 -9.51 -3.94 -2.84
C ASN A 38 -9.23 -2.62 -3.57
N ASP A 39 -8.91 -1.56 -2.82
CA ASP A 39 -8.59 -0.25 -3.41
C ASP A 39 -7.33 -0.33 -4.26
N PHE A 40 -6.32 -1.07 -3.81
CA PHE A 40 -5.08 -1.27 -4.54
C PHE A 40 -5.30 -2.00 -5.86
N PHE A 41 -6.08 -3.09 -5.83
CA PHE A 41 -6.41 -3.85 -7.04
C PHE A 41 -7.25 -3.04 -8.03
N GLU A 42 -8.17 -2.22 -7.52
CA GLU A 42 -8.97 -1.34 -8.36
C GLU A 42 -8.09 -0.35 -9.11
N TYR A 43 -7.10 0.24 -8.43
CA TYR A 43 -6.14 1.15 -9.06
C TYR A 43 -5.37 0.44 -10.18
N ILE A 44 -4.86 -0.76 -9.93
CA ILE A 44 -4.15 -1.54 -10.94
C ILE A 44 -5.05 -1.85 -12.13
N SER A 45 -6.28 -2.26 -11.87
CA SER A 45 -7.28 -2.55 -12.91
C SER A 45 -7.56 -1.32 -13.78
N ASP A 46 -7.66 -0.15 -13.15
CA ASP A 46 -7.88 1.11 -13.87
C ASP A 46 -6.68 1.45 -14.78
N LEU A 47 -5.46 1.24 -14.31
CA LEU A 47 -4.25 1.42 -15.13
C LEU A 47 -4.28 0.50 -16.35
N GLU A 48 -4.60 -0.77 -16.15
CA GLU A 48 -4.68 -1.76 -17.21
C GLU A 48 -5.76 -1.40 -18.24
N SER A 49 -6.91 -0.89 -17.79
CA SER A 49 -8.00 -0.48 -18.67
C SER A 49 -7.62 0.70 -19.57
N MET A 50 -6.64 1.49 -19.15
CA MET A 50 -6.10 2.61 -19.92
C MET A 50 -4.89 2.23 -20.75
N ASN A 51 -4.57 0.94 -20.84
CA ASN A 51 -3.37 0.43 -21.51
C ASN A 51 -2.06 0.99 -20.92
N ILE A 52 -2.07 1.34 -19.64
CA ILE A 52 -0.87 1.76 -18.93
C ILE A 52 -0.20 0.52 -18.35
N GLU A 53 1.08 0.35 -18.66
CA GLU A 53 1.87 -0.75 -18.13
C GLU A 53 2.06 -0.61 -16.63
N VAL A 54 1.75 -1.67 -15.90
CA VAL A 54 1.91 -1.69 -14.44
C VAL A 54 3.31 -2.16 -14.10
N ALA A 55 4.05 -1.34 -13.34
CA ALA A 55 5.40 -1.70 -12.91
C ALA A 55 5.37 -2.96 -12.03
N SER A 56 6.39 -3.79 -12.17
CA SER A 56 6.47 -5.08 -11.45
C SER A 56 6.40 -4.93 -9.94
N GLU A 57 6.91 -3.84 -9.40
CA GLU A 57 6.87 -3.59 -7.95
C GLU A 57 5.44 -3.45 -7.41
N PHE A 58 4.51 -2.92 -8.22
CA PHE A 58 3.08 -2.89 -7.86
C PHE A 58 2.51 -4.31 -7.79
N ILE A 59 2.91 -5.17 -8.71
CA ILE A 59 2.44 -6.56 -8.75
C ILE A 59 2.93 -7.33 -7.53
N VAL A 60 4.19 -7.12 -7.13
CA VAL A 60 4.77 -7.75 -5.93
C VAL A 60 4.00 -7.35 -4.68
N VAL A 61 3.71 -6.06 -4.52
CA VAL A 61 2.95 -5.57 -3.37
C VAL A 61 1.51 -6.07 -3.41
N ALA A 62 0.89 -6.14 -4.59
CA ALA A 62 -0.45 -6.72 -4.74
C ALA A 62 -0.48 -8.16 -4.23
N ALA A 63 0.49 -8.98 -4.60
CA ALA A 63 0.61 -10.36 -4.12
C ALA A 63 0.81 -10.42 -2.60
N THR A 64 1.61 -9.51 -2.06
CA THR A 64 1.84 -9.40 -0.62
C THR A 64 0.55 -9.06 0.12
N LEU A 65 -0.22 -8.10 -0.39
CA LEU A 65 -1.51 -7.72 0.21
C LEU A 65 -2.50 -8.89 0.20
N MET A 66 -2.57 -9.63 -0.90
CA MET A 66 -3.42 -10.82 -0.97
C MET A 66 -3.03 -11.87 0.05
N ARG A 67 -1.73 -12.09 0.22
CA ARG A 67 -1.21 -13.05 1.20
C ARG A 67 -1.58 -12.63 2.62
N ILE A 68 -1.41 -11.35 2.95
CA ILE A 68 -1.75 -10.82 4.26
C ILE A 68 -3.26 -10.94 4.51
N LYS A 69 -4.06 -10.56 3.53
CA LYS A 69 -5.52 -10.69 3.60
C LYS A 69 -5.95 -12.12 3.87
N SER A 70 -5.37 -13.08 3.14
CA SER A 70 -5.66 -14.49 3.32
C SER A 70 -5.32 -14.98 4.72
N LYS A 71 -4.15 -14.58 5.25
CA LYS A 71 -3.73 -14.95 6.60
C LYS A 71 -4.67 -14.40 7.67
N MET A 72 -5.12 -13.16 7.51
CA MET A 72 -6.01 -12.52 8.47
C MET A 72 -7.42 -13.07 8.44
N LEU A 73 -7.85 -13.66 7.33
CA LEU A 73 -9.16 -14.30 7.20
C LEU A 73 -9.17 -15.75 7.68
N LEU A 74 -8.00 -16.33 7.96
CA LEU A 74 -7.92 -17.69 8.48
C LEU A 74 -8.39 -17.73 9.94
N PRO A 75 -9.14 -18.79 10.32
CA PRO A 75 -9.61 -18.93 11.71
C PRO A 75 -8.51 -19.28 12.70
N ARG A 76 -7.32 -19.67 12.21
CA ARG A 76 -6.15 -19.97 13.05
C ARG A 76 -5.16 -18.83 12.96
N LEU A 77 -4.80 -18.28 14.12
CA LEU A 77 -3.77 -17.27 14.22
C LEU A 77 -2.38 -17.94 14.12
N SER A 78 -1.48 -17.30 13.40
CA SER A 78 -0.08 -17.70 13.37
C SER A 78 0.56 -17.30 14.69
N LEU A 79 1.37 -18.18 15.24
CA LEU A 79 2.11 -17.93 16.49
C LEU A 79 3.59 -17.87 16.18
N ASP A 80 4.31 -17.02 16.90
CA ASP A 80 5.77 -17.01 16.87
C ASP A 80 6.34 -18.14 17.74
N GLU A 81 7.68 -18.21 17.81
CA GLU A 81 8.37 -19.26 18.60
C GLU A 81 8.05 -19.18 20.10
N GLU A 82 7.64 -18.00 20.58
CA GLU A 82 7.32 -17.77 21.99
C GLU A 82 5.83 -17.96 22.28
N GLY A 83 5.03 -18.32 21.27
CA GLY A 83 3.59 -18.53 21.42
C GLY A 83 2.76 -17.27 21.33
N ASN A 84 3.33 -16.14 20.92
CA ASN A 84 2.61 -14.89 20.74
C ASN A 84 1.94 -14.85 19.36
N GLU A 85 0.78 -14.21 19.29
CA GLU A 85 0.09 -14.00 18.04
C GLU A 85 0.90 -13.08 17.10
N ILE A 86 1.07 -13.51 15.86
CA ILE A 86 1.73 -12.71 14.83
C ILE A 86 0.64 -12.02 14.02
N ASP A 87 0.66 -10.68 14.01
CA ASP A 87 -0.17 -9.92 13.11
C ASP A 87 0.49 -9.92 11.72
N ALA A 88 -0.23 -10.49 10.73
CA ALA A 88 0.29 -10.61 9.38
C ALA A 88 0.59 -9.26 8.73
N ARG A 89 0.03 -8.15 9.25
CA ARG A 89 0.24 -6.79 8.75
C ARG A 89 1.52 -6.14 9.25
N GLU A 90 2.16 -6.71 10.27
CA GLU A 90 3.28 -6.06 10.98
C GLU A 90 4.40 -5.61 10.06
N GLU A 91 4.86 -6.48 9.18
CA GLU A 91 5.93 -6.17 8.23
C GLU A 91 5.51 -5.06 7.26
N LEU A 92 4.28 -5.10 6.77
CA LEU A 92 3.74 -4.07 5.89
C LEU A 92 3.72 -2.71 6.59
N VAL A 93 3.26 -2.67 7.84
CA VAL A 93 3.22 -1.44 8.64
C VAL A 93 4.62 -0.85 8.81
N GLU A 94 5.61 -1.68 9.10
CA GLU A 94 7.00 -1.23 9.22
C GLU A 94 7.51 -0.59 7.93
N HIS A 95 7.25 -1.22 6.78
CA HIS A 95 7.64 -0.68 5.47
C HIS A 95 6.94 0.64 5.18
N LEU A 96 5.67 0.77 5.53
CA LEU A 96 4.92 2.01 5.32
C LEU A 96 5.44 3.14 6.19
N ILE A 97 5.77 2.85 7.45
CA ILE A 97 6.35 3.84 8.37
C ILE A 97 7.70 4.33 7.84
N GLU A 98 8.56 3.43 7.39
CA GLU A 98 9.85 3.79 6.79
C GLU A 98 9.68 4.65 5.55
N TYR A 99 8.77 4.26 4.67
CA TYR A 99 8.51 5.03 3.45
C TYR A 99 7.97 6.42 3.77
N LYS A 100 7.10 6.53 4.75
CA LYS A 100 6.55 7.81 5.19
C LYS A 100 7.66 8.76 5.68
N LYS A 101 8.61 8.23 6.45
CA LYS A 101 9.78 8.99 6.90
C LYS A 101 10.64 9.45 5.73
N TYR A 102 10.93 8.54 4.81
CA TYR A 102 11.68 8.83 3.60
C TYR A 102 11.02 9.96 2.80
N LYS A 103 9.74 9.86 2.56
CA LYS A 103 8.98 10.84 1.80
C LYS A 103 8.97 12.21 2.46
N SER A 104 8.85 12.25 3.79
CA SER A 104 8.92 13.49 4.56
C SER A 104 10.28 14.17 4.41
N ILE A 105 11.38 13.42 4.50
CA ILE A 105 12.73 13.93 4.34
C ILE A 105 12.96 14.41 2.90
N ALA A 106 12.52 13.63 1.91
CA ALA A 106 12.65 13.99 0.50
C ALA A 106 11.92 15.30 0.18
N ASN A 107 10.72 15.49 0.74
CA ASN A 107 9.97 16.73 0.56
C ASN A 107 10.66 17.93 1.20
N LYS A 108 11.26 17.75 2.37
CA LYS A 108 12.05 18.81 3.03
C LYS A 108 13.25 19.21 2.19
N LEU A 109 13.98 18.25 1.64
CA LEU A 109 15.11 18.51 0.77
C LEU A 109 14.70 19.21 -0.52
N LYS A 110 13.57 18.83 -1.08
CA LYS A 110 13.03 19.43 -2.30
C LYS A 110 12.66 20.89 -2.10
N ASN A 111 12.24 21.27 -0.89
CA ASN A 111 11.86 22.63 -0.54
C ASN A 111 13.05 23.52 -0.13
N LEU A 112 14.25 22.94 -0.04
CA LEU A 112 15.45 23.71 0.19
C LEU A 112 15.92 24.27 -1.14
N HIS A 113 15.84 25.60 -1.27
CA HIS A 113 16.35 26.31 -2.43
C HIS A 113 17.71 26.90 -2.10
N PHE A 114 18.68 26.55 -2.90
CA PHE A 114 20.02 27.14 -2.82
C PHE A 114 20.24 28.09 -3.97
#